data_ad2c1f665e7ca9a6dcf263cf4a25af54
#
_entry.id   ad2c1f665e7ca9a6dcf263cf4a25af54
#
_cell.length_a   1.000
_cell.length_b   1.000
_cell.length_c   1.000
_cell.angle_alpha   90.00
_cell.angle_beta   90.00
_cell.angle_gamma   90.00
#
_symmetry.space_group_name_H-M   'P 1'
#
loop_
_entity.id
_entity.type
_entity.pdbx_description
1 polymer ?
#
loop_
_entity_poly.entity_id
_entity_poly.type
_entity_poly.pdbx_seq_one_letter_code
_entity_poly.pdbx_strand_id
1 'polypeptide(L)' 'MYTVEFESDAAVITTLDQDKMHEDVEVILGDDGDVFIRQFEPDMDSYQMVIMSSQQFLDIMAAYNSKEGMYYLEVRHE' A
#
# COMPACT_ATOMS: atom_id res chain seq x y z
N MET A 1 2.06 3.56 11.38
CA MET A 1 1.76 5.00 11.26
C MET A 1 1.43 5.33 9.81
N TYR A 2 0.45 6.16 9.60
CA TYR A 2 0.07 6.55 8.24
C TYR A 2 -0.46 7.98 8.21
N THR A 3 -0.41 8.58 7.04
CA THR A 3 -1.01 9.88 6.78
C THR A 3 -1.89 9.78 5.53
N VAL A 4 -2.88 10.67 5.43
CA VAL A 4 -3.74 10.74 4.25
C VAL A 4 -3.79 12.20 3.81
N GLU A 5 -3.52 12.43 2.52
CA GLU A 5 -3.66 13.73 1.90
C GLU A 5 -4.71 13.64 0.81
N PHE A 6 -5.60 14.62 0.76
CA PHE A 6 -6.62 14.70 -0.28
C PHE A 6 -6.23 15.77 -1.29
N GLU A 7 -6.17 15.37 -2.55
CA GLU A 7 -5.93 16.28 -3.66
C GLU A 7 -7.21 16.36 -4.51
N SER A 8 -7.21 17.22 -5.53
CA SER A 8 -8.41 17.42 -6.33
C SER A 8 -8.86 16.18 -7.09
N ASP A 9 -7.92 15.30 -7.45
CA ASP A 9 -8.18 14.13 -8.29
C ASP A 9 -7.72 12.83 -7.66
N ALA A 10 -7.24 12.86 -6.42
CA ALA A 10 -6.69 11.67 -5.79
C ALA A 10 -6.65 11.81 -4.28
N ALA A 11 -6.54 10.68 -3.60
CA ALA A 11 -6.16 10.62 -2.19
C ALA A 11 -4.82 9.88 -2.11
N VAL A 12 -3.91 10.38 -1.29
CA VAL A 12 -2.59 9.77 -1.13
C VAL A 12 -2.44 9.30 0.31
N ILE A 13 -2.27 8.00 0.47
CA ILE A 13 -2.00 7.38 1.77
C ILE A 13 -0.51 7.08 1.82
N THR A 14 0.17 7.59 2.84
CA THR A 14 1.59 7.30 3.05
C THR A 14 1.73 6.51 4.33
N THR A 15 2.35 5.34 4.25
CA THR A 15 2.65 4.52 5.41
C THR A 15 4.14 4.58 5.70
N LEU A 16 4.46 4.69 6.99
CA LEU A 16 5.84 4.79 7.46
C LEU A 16 6.20 3.52 8.20
N ASP A 17 7.38 2.99 7.93
CA ASP A 17 7.88 1.87 8.70
C ASP A 17 8.42 2.41 10.02
N GLN A 18 7.79 2.00 11.12
CA GLN A 18 8.16 2.46 12.45
C GLN A 18 9.55 2.00 12.85
N ASP A 19 10.00 0.87 12.33
CA ASP A 19 11.34 0.36 12.60
C ASP A 19 12.40 0.97 11.69
N LYS A 20 11.99 1.77 10.72
CA LYS A 20 12.86 2.47 9.77
C LYS A 20 13.76 1.52 8.97
N MET A 21 13.28 0.31 8.73
CA MET A 21 14.00 -0.67 7.92
C MET A 21 13.60 -0.62 6.46
N HIS A 22 12.42 -0.08 6.18
CA HIS A 22 11.88 0.00 4.82
C HIS A 22 11.49 1.43 4.50
N GLU A 23 11.58 1.78 3.23
CA GLU A 23 11.13 3.07 2.76
C GLU A 23 9.61 3.21 2.88
N ASP A 24 9.13 4.44 2.92
CA ASP A 24 7.71 4.72 2.98
C ASP A 24 7.00 4.13 1.77
N VAL A 25 5.80 3.61 1.99
CA VAL A 25 4.95 3.12 0.91
C VAL A 25 3.80 4.11 0.73
N GLU A 26 3.61 4.57 -0.49
CA GLU A 26 2.52 5.46 -0.85
C GLU A 26 1.47 4.71 -1.66
N VAL A 27 0.21 4.88 -1.29
CA VAL A 27 -0.92 4.35 -2.03
C VAL A 27 -1.72 5.55 -2.55
N ILE A 28 -1.83 5.65 -3.87
CA ILE A 28 -2.51 6.77 -4.52
C ILE A 28 -3.82 6.24 -5.10
N LEU A 29 -4.92 6.75 -4.59
CA LEU A 29 -6.26 6.37 -5.02
C LEU A 29 -6.77 7.44 -5.99
N GLY A 30 -6.73 7.15 -7.28
CA GLY A 30 -7.17 8.07 -8.30
C GLY A 30 -8.69 8.10 -8.43
N ASP A 31 -9.23 9.22 -8.87
CA ASP A 31 -10.66 9.36 -9.10
C ASP A 31 -11.15 8.59 -10.34
N ASP A 32 -10.22 8.13 -11.17
CA ASP A 32 -10.51 7.30 -12.35
C ASP A 32 -10.64 5.82 -12.00
N GLY A 33 -10.45 5.45 -10.75
CA GLY A 33 -10.55 4.06 -10.29
C GLY A 33 -9.25 3.30 -10.31
N ASP A 34 -8.14 3.90 -10.70
CA ASP A 34 -6.83 3.27 -10.65
C ASP A 34 -6.19 3.49 -9.29
N VAL A 35 -5.46 2.48 -8.84
CA VAL A 35 -4.69 2.53 -7.60
C VAL A 35 -3.22 2.31 -7.94
N PHE A 36 -2.37 3.24 -7.44
CA PHE A 36 -0.93 3.17 -7.63
C PHE A 36 -0.28 2.96 -6.28
N ILE A 37 0.54 1.93 -6.15
CA ILE A 37 1.34 1.69 -4.95
C ILE A 37 2.78 1.88 -5.34
N ARG A 38 3.48 2.77 -4.65
CA ARG A 38 4.87 3.06 -4.97
C ARG A 38 5.75 3.11 -3.73
N GLN A 39 7.00 2.76 -3.93
CA GLN A 39 8.02 2.79 -2.90
C GLN A 39 9.34 3.18 -3.56
N PHE A 40 10.07 4.09 -2.94
CA PHE A 40 11.36 4.51 -3.45
C PHE A 40 12.39 3.40 -3.26
N GLU A 41 13.19 3.15 -4.29
CA GLU A 41 14.29 2.19 -4.23
C GLU A 41 15.61 2.96 -4.27
N PRO A 42 16.29 3.13 -3.12
CA PRO A 42 17.51 3.92 -3.08
C PRO A 42 18.64 3.40 -3.96
N ASP A 43 18.76 2.08 -4.07
CA ASP A 43 19.85 1.49 -4.87
C ASP A 43 19.69 1.80 -6.35
N MET A 44 18.47 1.99 -6.81
CA MET A 44 18.17 2.30 -8.21
C MET A 44 17.87 3.78 -8.42
N ASP A 45 17.77 4.56 -7.35
CA ASP A 45 17.41 5.98 -7.38
C ASP A 45 16.12 6.20 -8.17
N SER A 46 15.13 5.35 -7.95
CA SER A 46 13.85 5.41 -8.64
C SER A 46 12.76 4.75 -7.80
N TYR A 47 11.50 4.99 -8.19
CA TYR A 47 10.36 4.37 -7.54
C TYR A 47 10.02 3.04 -8.21
N GLN A 48 9.74 2.05 -7.37
CA GLN A 48 9.05 0.85 -7.82
C GLN A 48 7.55 1.12 -7.71
N MET A 49 6.78 0.69 -8.72
CA MET A 49 5.36 1.01 -8.77
C MET A 49 4.56 -0.19 -9.24
N VAL A 50 3.42 -0.40 -8.58
CA VAL A 50 2.42 -1.38 -8.99
C VAL A 50 1.14 -0.61 -9.27
N ILE A 51 0.51 -0.89 -10.41
CA ILE A 51 -0.75 -0.28 -10.80
C ILE A 51 -1.82 -1.36 -10.79
N MET A 52 -2.95 -1.08 -10.15
CA MET A 52 -4.04 -2.04 -10.08
C MET A 52 -5.38 -1.31 -10.13
N SER A 53 -6.45 -2.07 -10.35
CA SER A 53 -7.79 -1.51 -10.27
C SER A 53 -8.20 -1.34 -8.80
N SER A 54 -9.18 -0.48 -8.56
CA SER A 54 -9.72 -0.33 -7.22
C SER A 54 -10.34 -1.63 -6.71
N GLN A 55 -10.91 -2.43 -7.61
CA GLN A 55 -11.45 -3.74 -7.22
C GLN A 55 -10.35 -4.66 -6.70
N GLN A 56 -9.21 -4.71 -7.39
CA GLN A 56 -8.09 -5.53 -6.94
C GLN A 56 -7.58 -5.09 -5.58
N PHE A 57 -7.51 -3.79 -5.36
CA PHE A 57 -7.08 -3.26 -4.07
C PHE A 57 -8.06 -3.64 -2.96
N LEU A 58 -9.37 -3.51 -3.22
CA LEU A 58 -10.40 -3.92 -2.27
C LEU A 58 -10.33 -5.41 -1.97
N ASP A 59 -10.05 -6.23 -2.99
CA ASP A 59 -9.90 -7.68 -2.81
C ASP A 59 -8.70 -8.01 -1.92
N ILE A 60 -7.60 -7.28 -2.06
CA ILE A 60 -6.43 -7.46 -1.19
C ILE A 60 -6.81 -7.17 0.26
N MET A 61 -7.51 -6.06 0.50
CA MET A 61 -7.93 -5.71 1.85
C MET A 61 -8.92 -6.74 2.41
N ALA A 62 -9.85 -7.21 1.59
CA ALA A 62 -10.81 -8.22 2.01
C ALA A 62 -10.11 -9.53 2.37
N ALA A 63 -9.14 -9.94 1.56
CA ALA A 63 -8.36 -11.15 1.83
C ALA A 63 -7.55 -11.01 3.12
N TYR A 64 -6.94 -9.86 3.34
CA TYR A 64 -6.19 -9.61 4.57
C TYR A 64 -7.08 -9.71 5.81
N ASN A 65 -8.30 -9.22 5.72
CA ASN A 65 -9.24 -9.22 6.84
C ASN A 65 -10.00 -10.53 7.00
N SER A 66 -9.80 -11.50 6.09
CA SER A 66 -10.41 -12.83 6.21
C SER A 66 -9.67 -13.66 7.27
N LYS A 67 -10.31 -14.74 7.73
CA LYS A 67 -9.66 -15.65 8.68
C LYS A 67 -8.39 -16.26 8.10
N GLU A 68 -8.42 -16.59 6.82
CA GLU A 68 -7.26 -17.17 6.14
C GLU A 68 -6.10 -16.18 6.10
N GLY A 69 -6.37 -14.92 5.80
CA GLY A 69 -5.35 -13.88 5.79
C GLY A 69 -4.71 -13.68 7.15
N MET A 70 -5.53 -13.65 8.19
CA MET A 70 -5.04 -13.54 9.56
C MET A 70 -4.19 -14.75 9.96
N TYR A 71 -4.61 -15.93 9.53
CA TYR A 71 -3.85 -17.14 9.83
C TYR A 71 -2.44 -17.08 9.25
N TYR A 72 -2.30 -16.67 8.01
CA TYR A 72 -0.98 -16.58 7.39
C TYR A 72 -0.09 -15.56 8.10
N LEU A 73 -0.65 -14.46 8.52
CA LEU A 73 0.10 -13.45 9.23
C LEU A 73 0.61 -13.97 10.57
N GLU A 74 -0.23 -14.68 11.31
CA GLU A 74 0.14 -15.28 12.60
C GLU A 74 1.26 -16.31 12.43
N VAL A 75 1.15 -17.18 11.44
CA VAL A 75 2.16 -18.22 11.19
C VAL A 75 3.52 -17.59 10.88
N ARG A 76 3.54 -16.49 10.16
CA ARG A 76 4.79 -15.82 9.81
C ARG A 76 5.48 -15.16 10.99
N HIS A 77 4.74 -14.82 12.02
CA HIS A 77 5.30 -14.15 13.21
C HIS A 77 5.78 -15.14 14.26
N GLU A 78 5.52 -16.39 14.08
CA GLU A 78 6.09 -17.44 14.93
C GLU A 78 7.48 -17.84 14.41
#